data_552dc959f48b32074ae41041084de08c
#
_entry.id   552dc959f48b32074ae41041084de08c
#
_cell.length_a   1.000
_cell.length_b   1.000
_cell.length_c   1.000
_cell.angle_alpha   90.00
_cell.angle_beta   90.00
_cell.angle_gamma   90.00
#
_symmetry.space_group_name_H-M   'P 1'
#
loop_
_entity.id
_entity.type
_entity.pdbx_description
1 polymer ?
#
loop_
_entity_poly.entity_id
_entity_poly.type
_entity_poly.pdbx_seq_one_letter_code
_entity_poly.pdbx_strand_id
1 'polypeptide(L)'
;MKLLLLSVTMALAGCVSLSVPSFWDDNQSAAIVSVRQSIENINCAEPHAPQAADVQQRLRWFELYSESKGYAQQDVIRLVQPLKETVDDFARRSNEKQGSKTYCELKKSTLVDQASTAARAVLGRF
;
A
#
# COMPACT_ATOMS: atom_id res chain seq x y z
N MET A 1 -4.44 -62.59 -33.52
CA MET A 1 -5.18 -61.38 -33.12
C MET A 1 -4.48 -60.77 -31.91
N LYS A 2 -3.71 -59.74 -32.11
CA LYS A 2 -3.04 -59.00 -31.01
C LYS A 2 -3.78 -57.70 -30.79
N LEU A 3 -4.47 -57.59 -29.66
CA LEU A 3 -5.07 -56.35 -29.21
C LEU A 3 -3.96 -55.40 -28.75
N LEU A 4 -3.76 -54.35 -29.51
CA LEU A 4 -2.94 -53.22 -29.09
C LEU A 4 -3.80 -52.31 -28.22
N LEU A 5 -3.60 -52.38 -26.91
CA LEU A 5 -4.12 -51.41 -25.96
C LEU A 5 -3.29 -50.14 -26.09
N LEU A 6 -3.84 -49.16 -26.78
CA LEU A 6 -3.28 -47.79 -26.81
C LEU A 6 -3.69 -47.11 -25.51
N SER A 7 -2.78 -47.06 -24.55
CA SER A 7 -2.93 -46.25 -23.35
C SER A 7 -2.72 -44.78 -23.73
N VAL A 8 -3.82 -44.07 -23.88
CA VAL A 8 -3.79 -42.61 -23.97
C VAL A 8 -3.59 -42.07 -22.57
N THR A 9 -2.36 -41.80 -22.20
CA THR A 9 -2.05 -40.99 -21.03
C THR A 9 -2.35 -39.52 -21.35
N MET A 10 -3.53 -39.06 -20.94
CA MET A 10 -3.82 -37.63 -20.88
C MET A 10 -2.90 -37.01 -19.85
N ALA A 11 -1.85 -36.36 -20.31
CA ALA A 11 -1.09 -35.43 -19.51
C ALA A 11 -1.98 -34.21 -19.23
N LEU A 12 -2.60 -34.19 -18.07
CA LEU A 12 -3.19 -32.98 -17.47
C LEU A 12 -2.02 -32.04 -17.18
N ALA A 13 -1.66 -31.23 -18.18
CA ALA A 13 -0.85 -30.06 -17.95
C ALA A 13 -1.71 -29.07 -17.16
N GLY A 14 -1.81 -29.32 -15.87
CA GLY A 14 -2.33 -28.33 -14.94
C GLY A 14 -1.42 -27.10 -15.03
N CYS A 15 -1.93 -26.03 -15.61
CA CYS A 15 -1.33 -24.72 -15.44
C CYS A 15 -1.47 -24.37 -13.96
N VAL A 16 -0.54 -24.85 -13.14
CA VAL A 16 -0.31 -24.31 -11.82
C VAL A 16 0.31 -22.94 -12.09
N SER A 17 -0.53 -21.91 -12.12
CA SER A 17 -0.06 -20.55 -11.99
C SER A 17 0.54 -20.44 -10.59
N LEU A 18 1.83 -20.72 -10.49
CA LEU A 18 2.63 -20.38 -9.34
C LEU A 18 2.58 -18.86 -9.25
N SER A 19 1.64 -18.34 -8.46
CA SER A 19 1.67 -16.96 -8.05
C SER A 19 2.88 -16.82 -7.12
N VAL A 20 4.04 -16.62 -7.73
CA VAL A 20 5.25 -16.27 -6.98
C VAL A 20 4.95 -14.93 -6.33
N PRO A 21 4.98 -14.81 -4.98
CA PRO A 21 4.83 -13.53 -4.34
C PRO A 21 5.85 -12.58 -4.95
N SER A 22 5.43 -11.39 -5.37
CA SER A 22 6.34 -10.38 -5.88
C SER A 22 7.15 -9.88 -4.69
N PHE A 23 8.39 -10.32 -4.57
CA PHE A 23 9.21 -10.09 -3.38
C PHE A 23 9.64 -8.65 -3.28
N TRP A 24 10.23 -8.11 -4.33
CA TRP A 24 10.70 -6.73 -4.36
C TRP A 24 10.10 -5.98 -5.55
N ASP A 25 9.73 -4.74 -5.29
CA ASP A 25 9.28 -3.82 -6.34
C ASP A 25 9.79 -2.42 -6.04
N ASP A 26 10.66 -1.92 -6.91
CA ASP A 26 11.29 -0.62 -6.74
C ASP A 26 10.29 0.53 -6.70
N ASN A 27 9.23 0.44 -7.49
CA ASN A 27 8.20 1.48 -7.52
C ASN A 27 7.34 1.48 -6.25
N GLN A 28 6.97 0.31 -5.74
CA GLN A 28 6.28 0.21 -4.45
C GLN A 28 7.16 0.73 -3.32
N SER A 29 8.42 0.36 -3.34
CA SER A 29 9.40 0.79 -2.33
C SER A 29 9.60 2.30 -2.36
N ALA A 30 9.80 2.89 -3.52
CA ALA A 30 9.91 4.34 -3.68
C ALA A 30 8.62 5.06 -3.28
N ALA A 31 7.46 4.51 -3.65
CA ALA A 31 6.17 5.10 -3.33
C ALA A 31 5.88 5.14 -1.83
N ILE A 32 6.09 4.03 -1.11
CA ILE A 32 5.84 4.01 0.34
C ILE A 32 6.81 4.89 1.12
N VAL A 33 8.06 5.00 0.67
CA VAL A 33 9.04 5.94 1.23
C VAL A 33 8.61 7.38 0.98
N SER A 34 8.10 7.68 -0.22
CA SER A 34 7.56 9.01 -0.55
C SER A 34 6.35 9.38 0.32
N VAL A 35 5.45 8.44 0.59
CA VAL A 35 4.33 8.63 1.54
C VAL A 35 4.88 8.94 2.93
N ARG A 36 5.80 8.15 3.43
CA ARG A 36 6.44 8.38 4.74
C ARG A 36 7.08 9.76 4.80
N GLN A 37 7.85 10.15 3.81
CA GLN A 37 8.52 11.45 3.75
C GLN A 37 7.51 12.60 3.76
N SER A 38 6.42 12.51 3.01
CA SER A 38 5.39 13.55 3.00
C SER A 38 4.72 13.71 4.36
N ILE A 39 4.54 12.63 5.11
CA ILE A 39 4.01 12.65 6.48
C ILE A 39 5.00 13.30 7.44
N GLU A 40 6.27 12.92 7.38
CA GLU A 40 7.32 13.51 8.22
C GLU A 40 7.49 15.00 7.97
N ASN A 41 7.22 15.46 6.76
CA ASN A 41 7.31 16.87 6.35
C ASN A 41 6.06 17.69 6.70
N ILE A 42 5.00 17.12 7.26
CA ILE A 42 3.82 17.89 7.69
C ILE A 42 4.25 18.99 8.65
N ASN A 43 3.92 20.23 8.30
CA ASN A 43 4.12 21.41 9.14
C ASN A 43 2.78 21.85 9.72
N CYS A 44 2.59 21.62 11.00
CA CYS A 44 1.33 21.94 11.69
C CYS A 44 1.07 23.43 11.88
N ALA A 45 2.06 24.29 11.61
CA ALA A 45 1.89 25.75 11.58
C ALA A 45 1.28 26.25 10.26
N GLU A 46 1.31 25.42 9.22
CA GLU A 46 0.78 25.71 7.89
C GLU A 46 -0.64 25.12 7.72
N PRO A 47 -1.41 25.53 6.70
CA PRO A 47 -2.72 24.94 6.42
C PRO A 47 -2.65 23.42 6.29
N HIS A 48 -3.53 22.72 7.02
CA HIS A 48 -3.50 21.24 7.08
C HIS A 48 -4.08 20.57 5.83
N ALA A 49 -5.14 21.14 5.25
CA ALA A 49 -5.86 20.50 4.15
C ALA A 49 -5.00 20.20 2.92
N PRO A 50 -4.16 21.12 2.40
CA PRO A 50 -3.30 20.82 1.25
C PRO A 50 -2.26 19.73 1.55
N GLN A 51 -1.73 19.72 2.76
CA GLN A 51 -0.73 18.73 3.19
C GLN A 51 -1.36 17.35 3.34
N ALA A 52 -2.55 17.27 3.94
CA ALA A 52 -3.32 16.04 4.04
C ALA A 52 -3.69 15.49 2.66
N ALA A 53 -4.09 16.36 1.74
CA ALA A 53 -4.40 16.00 0.36
C ALA A 53 -3.17 15.45 -0.39
N ASP A 54 -1.98 16.02 -0.20
CA ASP A 54 -0.73 15.51 -0.80
C ASP A 54 -0.42 14.09 -0.31
N VAL A 55 -0.51 13.85 0.99
CA VAL A 55 -0.31 12.51 1.56
C VAL A 55 -1.33 11.52 1.01
N GLN A 56 -2.60 11.92 0.97
CA GLN A 56 -3.69 11.10 0.44
C GLN A 56 -3.46 10.72 -1.03
N GLN A 57 -3.03 11.67 -1.85
CA GLN A 57 -2.74 11.44 -3.26
C GLN A 57 -1.58 10.47 -3.47
N ARG A 58 -0.50 10.61 -2.70
CA ARG A 58 0.65 9.70 -2.75
C ARG A 58 0.28 8.28 -2.33
N LEU A 59 -0.50 8.16 -1.27
CA LEU A 59 -0.97 6.87 -0.80
C LEU A 59 -1.94 6.23 -1.81
N ARG A 60 -2.81 7.03 -2.44
CA ARG A 60 -3.69 6.55 -3.51
C ARG A 60 -2.91 6.03 -4.71
N TRP A 61 -1.82 6.71 -5.10
CA TRP A 61 -0.94 6.23 -6.15
C TRP A 61 -0.33 4.86 -5.79
N PHE A 62 0.15 4.71 -4.56
CA PHE A 62 0.69 3.44 -4.06
C PHE A 62 -0.35 2.31 -4.15
N GLU A 63 -1.59 2.58 -3.73
CA GLU A 63 -2.68 1.60 -3.81
C GLU A 63 -2.99 1.20 -5.25
N LEU A 64 -3.18 2.17 -6.13
CA LEU A 64 -3.48 1.92 -7.55
C LEU A 64 -2.37 1.14 -8.23
N TYR A 65 -1.13 1.47 -7.94
CA TYR A 65 0.01 0.72 -8.45
C TYR A 65 0.00 -0.73 -7.95
N SER A 66 -0.23 -0.92 -6.66
CA SER A 66 -0.29 -2.26 -6.04
C SER A 66 -1.45 -3.09 -6.58
N GLU A 67 -2.63 -2.50 -6.76
CA GLU A 67 -3.79 -3.13 -7.40
C GLU A 67 -3.47 -3.55 -8.84
N SER A 68 -2.78 -2.71 -9.58
CA SER A 68 -2.39 -2.97 -10.98
C SER A 68 -1.41 -4.14 -11.12
N LYS A 69 -0.68 -4.48 -10.07
CA LYS A 69 0.21 -5.65 -9.99
C LYS A 69 -0.57 -6.97 -9.81
N GLY A 70 -1.84 -6.90 -9.49
CA GLY A 70 -2.73 -8.04 -9.40
C GLY A 70 -2.81 -8.70 -8.02
N TYR A 71 -3.36 -9.91 -7.99
CA TYR A 71 -3.69 -10.61 -6.76
C TYR A 71 -2.52 -10.81 -5.79
N ALA A 72 -1.31 -11.01 -6.30
CA ALA A 72 -0.11 -11.21 -5.48
C ALA A 72 0.23 -10.02 -4.54
N GLN A 73 -0.40 -8.86 -4.75
CA GLN A 73 -0.18 -7.63 -3.97
C GLN A 73 -1.31 -7.30 -3.00
N GLN A 74 -2.31 -8.17 -2.83
CA GLN A 74 -3.44 -7.94 -1.93
C GLN A 74 -3.02 -7.80 -0.46
N ASP A 75 -1.98 -8.52 -0.05
CA ASP A 75 -1.43 -8.42 1.29
C ASP A 75 -0.74 -7.06 1.53
N VAL A 76 -0.08 -6.50 0.51
CA VAL A 76 0.52 -5.14 0.59
C VAL A 76 -0.56 -4.09 0.83
N ILE A 77 -1.66 -4.17 0.09
CA ILE A 77 -2.80 -3.26 0.24
C ILE A 77 -3.35 -3.34 1.67
N ARG A 78 -3.48 -4.55 2.21
CA ARG A 78 -3.94 -4.75 3.61
C ARG A 78 -2.97 -4.19 4.64
N LEU A 79 -1.66 -4.28 4.40
CA LEU A 79 -0.63 -3.76 5.31
C LEU A 79 -0.69 -2.24 5.46
N VAL A 80 -1.12 -1.51 4.43
CA VAL A 80 -1.22 -0.04 4.47
C VAL A 80 -2.61 0.46 4.85
N GLN A 81 -3.59 -0.41 5.02
CA GLN A 81 -4.97 -0.03 5.32
C GLN A 81 -5.11 0.85 6.58
N PRO A 82 -4.48 0.54 7.73
CA PRO A 82 -4.57 1.40 8.91
C PRO A 82 -4.04 2.81 8.66
N LEU A 83 -2.94 2.93 7.91
CA LEU A 83 -2.40 4.22 7.50
C LEU A 83 -3.38 4.98 6.62
N LYS A 84 -3.99 4.31 5.64
CA LYS A 84 -4.99 4.90 4.76
C LYS A 84 -6.17 5.48 5.52
N GLU A 85 -6.73 4.72 6.45
CA GLU A 85 -7.87 5.17 7.26
C GLU A 85 -7.53 6.44 8.05
N THR A 86 -6.36 6.51 8.63
CA THR A 86 -5.90 7.69 9.38
C THR A 86 -5.65 8.88 8.46
N VAL A 87 -5.06 8.67 7.29
CA VAL A 87 -4.83 9.71 6.28
C VAL A 87 -6.17 10.26 5.78
N ASP A 88 -7.12 9.40 5.45
CA ASP A 88 -8.43 9.80 4.95
C ASP A 88 -9.23 10.58 6.02
N ASP A 89 -9.17 10.18 7.29
CA ASP A 89 -9.77 10.90 8.41
C ASP A 89 -9.13 12.29 8.59
N PHE A 90 -7.81 12.36 8.56
CA PHE A 90 -7.09 13.62 8.66
C PHE A 90 -7.43 14.57 7.51
N ALA A 91 -7.47 14.07 6.27
CA ALA A 91 -7.84 14.85 5.10
C ALA A 91 -9.29 15.35 5.19
N ARG A 92 -10.22 14.48 5.55
CA ARG A 92 -11.63 14.84 5.71
C ARG A 92 -11.83 15.93 6.75
N ARG A 93 -11.28 15.74 7.94
CA ARG A 93 -11.39 16.75 9.04
C ARG A 93 -10.73 18.07 8.68
N SER A 94 -9.57 18.03 8.02
CA SER A 94 -8.84 19.23 7.60
C SER A 94 -9.59 20.01 6.53
N ASN A 95 -10.36 19.34 5.66
CA ASN A 95 -11.22 19.99 4.67
C ASN A 95 -12.48 20.63 5.31
N GLU A 96 -13.01 20.02 6.36
CA GLU A 96 -14.17 20.59 7.08
C GLU A 96 -13.78 21.84 7.86
N LYS A 97 -12.65 21.79 8.55
CA LYS A 97 -12.14 22.88 9.39
C LYS A 97 -10.65 22.72 9.66
N GLN A 98 -9.93 23.85 9.62
CA GLN A 98 -8.55 23.90 10.11
C GLN A 98 -8.51 23.51 11.59
N GLY A 99 -7.82 22.40 11.90
CA GLY A 99 -7.63 21.94 13.27
C GLY A 99 -6.59 22.76 14.03
N SER A 100 -6.53 22.54 15.34
CA SER A 100 -5.47 23.13 16.17
C SER A 100 -4.10 22.55 15.82
N LYS A 101 -3.04 23.29 16.17
CA LYS A 101 -1.67 22.78 16.06
C LYS A 101 -1.47 21.49 16.85
N THR A 102 -2.00 21.42 18.08
CA THR A 102 -1.93 20.23 18.93
C THR A 102 -2.60 19.02 18.29
N TYR A 103 -3.80 19.19 17.72
CA TYR A 103 -4.49 18.13 16.98
C TYR A 103 -3.64 17.63 15.79
N CYS A 104 -3.08 18.54 15.00
CA CYS A 104 -2.22 18.19 13.89
C CYS A 104 -0.97 17.42 14.34
N GLU A 105 -0.32 17.86 15.41
CA GLU A 105 0.87 17.19 15.95
C GLU A 105 0.57 15.77 16.45
N LEU A 106 -0.57 15.56 17.10
CA LEU A 106 -1.01 14.24 17.52
C LEU A 106 -1.31 13.33 16.31
N LYS A 107 -2.01 13.85 15.31
CA LYS A 107 -2.25 13.13 14.06
C LYS A 107 -0.96 12.80 13.32
N LYS A 108 -0.05 13.77 13.22
CA LYS A 108 1.26 13.56 12.61
C LYS A 108 2.04 12.46 13.33
N SER A 109 2.07 12.45 14.65
CA SER A 109 2.73 11.39 15.42
C SER A 109 2.16 10.00 15.08
N THR A 110 0.84 9.85 15.08
CA THR A 110 0.19 8.60 14.70
C THR A 110 0.51 8.20 13.25
N LEU A 111 0.46 9.14 12.33
CA LEU A 111 0.76 8.91 10.91
C LEU A 111 2.22 8.50 10.70
N VAL A 112 3.16 9.12 11.40
CA VAL A 112 4.59 8.75 11.34
C VAL A 112 4.81 7.31 11.80
N ASP A 113 4.20 6.90 12.90
CA ASP A 113 4.30 5.54 13.42
C ASP A 113 3.69 4.52 12.44
N GLN A 114 2.52 4.81 11.92
CA GLN A 114 1.84 3.94 10.94
C GLN A 114 2.60 3.88 9.61
N ALA A 115 3.12 4.99 9.13
CA ALA A 115 3.90 5.04 7.89
C ALA A 115 5.23 4.29 8.04
N SER A 116 5.89 4.40 9.19
CA SER A 116 7.10 3.64 9.49
C SER A 116 6.82 2.14 9.51
N THR A 117 5.72 1.72 10.11
CA THR A 117 5.30 0.33 10.16
C THR A 117 4.96 -0.20 8.78
N ALA A 118 4.18 0.55 8.00
CA ALA A 118 3.82 0.20 6.63
C ALA A 118 5.05 0.10 5.72
N ALA A 119 5.96 1.08 5.80
CA ALA A 119 7.19 1.06 5.02
C ALA A 119 8.06 -0.17 5.33
N ARG A 120 8.26 -0.48 6.60
CA ARG A 120 9.01 -1.68 7.01
C ARG A 120 8.35 -2.97 6.52
N ALA A 121 7.03 -3.05 6.58
CA ALA A 121 6.30 -4.21 6.10
C ALA A 121 6.40 -4.38 4.58
N VAL A 122 6.29 -3.30 3.82
CA VAL A 122 6.43 -3.31 2.36
C VAL A 122 7.87 -3.61 1.93
N LEU A 123 8.86 -2.94 2.54
CA LEU A 123 10.27 -3.10 2.20
C LEU A 123 10.88 -4.42 2.71
N GLY A 124 10.33 -5.00 3.76
CA GLY A 124 10.79 -6.25 4.37
C GLY A 124 10.21 -7.51 3.74
N ARG A 125 9.57 -7.42 2.58
CA ARG A 125 8.99 -8.58 1.87
C ARG A 125 10.05 -9.27 1.01
N PHE A 126 10.78 -10.19 1.61
CA PHE A 126 11.75 -11.04 0.91
C PHE A 126 11.46 -12.51 1.16
#